data_eb8677b4afbb024b0ab5edc8f6c0e76a
#
_entry.id   eb8677b4afbb024b0ab5edc8f6c0e76a
#
_cell.length_a   1.000
_cell.length_b   1.000
_cell.length_c   1.000
_cell.angle_alpha   90.00
_cell.angle_beta   90.00
_cell.angle_gamma   90.00
#
_symmetry.space_group_name_H-M   'P 1'
#
loop_
_entity.id
_entity.type
_entity.pdbx_description
1 polymer ?
#
loop_
_entity_poly.entity_id
_entity_poly.type
_entity_poly.pdbx_seq_one_letter_code
_entity_poly.pdbx_strand_id
1 'polypeptide(L)'
;VLLALVATLIACILGIPAGIVAAVRPYTWMDNLVTILALFGMSMPAFWLGLMLIVIFSVNWHILPVGGAGGIEYLVLPAITLAAYLIASIARNTRSSMMETLSQDYITTAHAKGVSEKVVIWRHALKNSFIPIITVIGLQFGSLLGGTVLTETVFAWPGIGRLLVSSILGRDYPMIQGIILVFALLFVLTNILVDLIYVFLDPKVRYG
;
A
#
# COMPACT_ATOMS: atom_id res chain seq x y z
N VAL A 1 -5.94 8.13 9.79
CA VAL A 1 -4.50 7.81 9.93
C VAL A 1 -4.30 6.34 10.31
N LEU A 2 -4.92 5.82 11.41
CA LEU A 2 -4.72 4.43 11.87
C LEU A 2 -5.03 3.40 10.78
N LEU A 3 -6.17 3.52 10.08
CA LEU A 3 -6.53 2.64 8.96
C LEU A 3 -5.49 2.66 7.85
N ALA A 4 -5.02 3.84 7.47
CA ALA A 4 -4.00 3.99 6.43
C ALA A 4 -2.68 3.32 6.83
N LEU A 5 -2.24 3.49 8.09
CA LEU A 5 -1.03 2.85 8.60
C LEU A 5 -1.14 1.32 8.57
N VAL A 6 -2.23 0.77 9.11
CA VAL A 6 -2.43 -0.69 9.17
C VAL A 6 -2.57 -1.28 7.76
N ALA A 7 -3.32 -0.63 6.87
CA ALA A 7 -3.45 -1.06 5.49
C ALA A 7 -2.10 -1.07 4.75
N THR A 8 -1.30 -0.01 4.94
CA THR A 8 0.04 0.09 4.33
C THR A 8 0.99 -0.97 4.89
N LEU A 9 0.97 -1.23 6.20
CA LEU A 9 1.76 -2.30 6.81
C LEU A 9 1.41 -3.68 6.24
N ILE A 10 0.12 -4.01 6.16
CA ILE A 10 -0.35 -5.26 5.55
C ILE A 10 0.13 -5.34 4.10
N ALA A 11 0.02 -4.24 3.35
CA ALA A 11 0.42 -4.18 1.96
C ALA A 11 1.93 -4.35 1.77
N CYS A 12 2.76 -3.79 2.63
CA CYS A 12 4.20 -3.99 2.59
C CYS A 12 4.58 -5.44 2.94
N ILE A 13 3.99 -6.00 3.99
CA ILE A 13 4.27 -7.37 4.45
C ILE A 13 3.90 -8.42 3.39
N LEU A 14 2.84 -8.20 2.63
CA LEU A 14 2.38 -9.15 1.61
C LEU A 14 2.88 -8.78 0.20
N GLY A 15 2.84 -7.50 -0.16
CA GLY A 15 3.16 -7.03 -1.51
C GLY A 15 4.65 -7.11 -1.84
N ILE A 16 5.53 -6.70 -0.92
CA ILE A 16 6.98 -6.75 -1.19
C ILE A 16 7.46 -8.20 -1.41
N PRO A 17 7.19 -9.17 -0.51
CA PRO A 17 7.59 -10.55 -0.75
C PRO A 17 6.97 -11.16 -2.01
N ALA A 18 5.69 -10.88 -2.30
CA ALA A 18 5.03 -11.34 -3.51
C ALA A 18 5.74 -10.83 -4.77
N GLY A 19 6.07 -9.53 -4.80
CA GLY A 19 6.82 -8.91 -5.90
C GLY A 19 8.23 -9.48 -6.07
N ILE A 20 8.95 -9.74 -4.96
CA ILE A 20 10.27 -10.38 -4.99
C ILE A 20 10.17 -11.79 -5.59
N VAL A 21 9.23 -12.62 -5.12
CA VAL A 21 9.02 -13.99 -5.63
C VAL A 21 8.73 -13.98 -7.13
N ALA A 22 7.87 -13.07 -7.59
CA ALA A 22 7.54 -12.91 -8.99
C ALA A 22 8.76 -12.47 -9.84
N ALA A 23 9.59 -11.56 -9.32
CA ALA A 23 10.77 -11.05 -10.02
C ALA A 23 11.90 -12.06 -10.14
N VAL A 24 12.13 -12.87 -9.09
CA VAL A 24 13.22 -13.88 -9.06
C VAL A 24 12.90 -15.07 -9.95
N ARG A 25 11.63 -15.35 -10.21
CA ARG A 25 11.19 -16.45 -11.08
C ARG A 25 10.27 -15.94 -12.19
N PRO A 26 10.77 -15.08 -13.09
CA PRO A 26 9.95 -14.46 -14.12
C PRO A 26 9.39 -15.52 -15.08
N TYR A 27 8.20 -15.26 -15.59
CA TYR A 27 7.49 -16.12 -16.56
C TYR A 27 7.13 -17.52 -16.02
N THR A 28 7.23 -17.75 -14.71
CA THR A 28 6.77 -18.98 -14.07
C THR A 28 5.31 -18.86 -13.64
N TRP A 29 4.70 -19.99 -13.22
CA TRP A 29 3.35 -19.99 -12.68
C TRP A 29 3.18 -19.08 -11.43
N MET A 30 4.24 -18.95 -10.60
CA MET A 30 4.24 -18.05 -9.44
C MET A 30 4.15 -16.59 -9.86
N ASP A 31 4.93 -16.18 -10.86
CA ASP A 31 4.88 -14.84 -11.43
C ASP A 31 3.51 -14.54 -12.03
N ASN A 32 2.98 -15.48 -12.81
CA ASN A 32 1.64 -15.34 -13.40
C ASN A 32 0.55 -15.23 -12.31
N LEU A 33 0.63 -16.05 -11.27
CA LEU A 33 -0.32 -15.98 -10.15
C LEU A 33 -0.28 -14.63 -9.45
N VAL A 34 0.91 -14.14 -9.06
CA VAL A 34 1.07 -12.82 -8.44
C VAL A 34 0.54 -11.71 -9.35
N THR A 35 0.85 -11.78 -10.64
CA THR A 35 0.39 -10.78 -11.63
C THR A 35 -1.13 -10.79 -11.78
N ILE A 36 -1.75 -11.97 -11.87
CA ILE A 36 -3.22 -12.10 -11.96
C ILE A 36 -3.89 -11.57 -10.69
N LEU A 37 -3.38 -11.95 -9.51
CA LEU A 37 -3.91 -11.45 -8.24
C LEU A 37 -3.74 -9.93 -8.11
N ALA A 38 -2.61 -9.39 -8.57
CA ALA A 38 -2.38 -7.94 -8.59
C ALA A 38 -3.37 -7.24 -9.55
N LEU A 39 -3.58 -7.76 -10.75
CA LEU A 39 -4.57 -7.20 -11.67
C LEU A 39 -5.98 -7.23 -11.06
N PHE A 40 -6.34 -8.32 -10.42
CA PHE A 40 -7.63 -8.46 -9.73
C PHE A 40 -7.79 -7.43 -8.61
N GLY A 41 -6.78 -7.31 -7.73
CA GLY A 41 -6.79 -6.35 -6.63
C GLY A 41 -6.85 -4.89 -7.08
N MET A 42 -6.25 -4.56 -8.24
CA MET A 42 -6.30 -3.20 -8.82
C MET A 42 -7.62 -2.90 -9.54
N SER A 43 -8.29 -3.92 -10.05
CA SER A 43 -9.52 -3.76 -10.82
C SER A 43 -10.78 -3.68 -9.95
N MET A 44 -10.70 -4.18 -8.71
CA MET A 44 -11.84 -4.17 -7.79
C MET A 44 -12.05 -2.80 -7.15
N PRO A 45 -13.27 -2.21 -7.25
CA PRO A 45 -13.59 -1.02 -6.47
C PRO A 45 -13.52 -1.30 -4.96
N ALA A 46 -12.82 -0.46 -4.19
CA ALA A 46 -12.63 -0.68 -2.76
C ALA A 46 -13.96 -0.82 -1.99
N PHE A 47 -14.96 0.01 -2.32
CA PHE A 47 -16.27 -0.06 -1.67
C PHE A 47 -16.97 -1.40 -1.94
N TRP A 48 -16.86 -1.93 -3.16
CA TRP A 48 -17.46 -3.21 -3.53
C TRP A 48 -16.79 -4.36 -2.77
N LEU A 49 -15.44 -4.36 -2.71
CA LEU A 49 -14.69 -5.33 -1.93
C LEU A 49 -15.08 -5.26 -0.45
N GLY A 50 -15.20 -4.05 0.12
CA GLY A 50 -15.64 -3.86 1.50
C GLY A 50 -17.01 -4.46 1.78
N LEU A 51 -18.00 -4.24 0.89
CA LEU A 51 -19.32 -4.83 1.01
C LEU A 51 -19.28 -6.36 0.91
N MET A 52 -18.49 -6.92 -0.01
CA MET A 52 -18.33 -8.39 -0.12
C MET A 52 -17.70 -8.99 1.14
N LEU A 53 -16.69 -8.34 1.70
CA LEU A 53 -16.09 -8.80 2.95
C LEU A 53 -17.08 -8.74 4.12
N ILE A 54 -17.92 -7.71 4.21
CA ILE A 54 -19.00 -7.64 5.20
C ILE A 54 -19.96 -8.81 5.02
N VAL A 55 -20.44 -9.07 3.80
CA VAL A 55 -21.36 -10.16 3.52
C VAL A 55 -20.77 -11.51 3.92
N ILE A 56 -19.51 -11.76 3.56
CA ILE A 56 -18.87 -13.04 3.84
C ILE A 56 -18.57 -13.20 5.32
N PHE A 57 -17.83 -12.27 5.92
CA PHE A 57 -17.25 -12.43 7.26
C PHE A 57 -18.19 -12.00 8.40
N SER A 58 -19.07 -11.03 8.13
CA SER A 58 -19.96 -10.51 9.18
C SER A 58 -21.35 -11.12 9.10
N VAL A 59 -21.94 -11.23 7.88
CA VAL A 59 -23.31 -11.70 7.73
C VAL A 59 -23.38 -13.22 7.66
N ASN A 60 -22.54 -13.87 6.81
CA ASN A 60 -22.61 -15.33 6.64
C ASN A 60 -21.87 -16.08 7.73
N TRP A 61 -20.65 -15.67 8.03
CA TRP A 61 -19.79 -16.40 8.98
C TRP A 61 -19.88 -15.88 10.43
N HIS A 62 -20.39 -14.67 10.65
CA HIS A 62 -20.53 -14.03 11.98
C HIS A 62 -19.21 -13.96 12.78
N ILE A 63 -18.06 -13.85 12.09
CA ILE A 63 -16.73 -13.86 12.70
C ILE A 63 -16.27 -12.44 13.06
N LEU A 64 -16.60 -11.45 12.22
CA LEU A 64 -16.17 -10.07 12.37
C LEU A 64 -17.36 -9.11 12.37
N PRO A 65 -17.26 -7.97 13.04
CA PRO A 65 -18.33 -6.97 13.07
C PRO A 65 -18.55 -6.32 11.70
N VAL A 66 -19.78 -5.91 11.42
CA VAL A 66 -20.14 -5.22 10.17
C VAL A 66 -19.43 -3.87 10.05
N GLY A 67 -19.28 -3.15 11.15
CA GLY A 67 -18.66 -1.82 11.17
C GLY A 67 -18.84 -1.14 12.51
N GLY A 68 -18.30 0.08 12.61
CA GLY A 68 -18.26 0.85 13.85
C GLY A 68 -16.84 1.02 14.37
N ALA A 69 -16.69 1.29 15.67
CA ALA A 69 -15.41 1.40 16.36
C ALA A 69 -15.46 0.63 17.67
N GLY A 70 -14.37 -0.07 17.98
CA GLY A 70 -14.24 -0.89 19.18
C GLY A 70 -12.86 -1.47 19.28
N GLY A 71 -12.77 -2.78 19.41
CA GLY A 71 -11.50 -3.50 19.43
C GLY A 71 -10.85 -3.67 18.06
N ILE A 72 -9.81 -4.49 18.03
CA ILE A 72 -9.02 -4.82 16.81
C ILE A 72 -9.91 -5.44 15.72
N GLU A 73 -10.94 -6.18 16.09
CA GLU A 73 -11.87 -6.84 15.18
C GLU A 73 -12.58 -5.87 14.21
N TYR A 74 -12.86 -4.64 14.66
CA TYR A 74 -13.46 -3.60 13.81
C TYR A 74 -12.49 -3.03 12.77
N LEU A 75 -11.20 -3.17 13.00
CA LEU A 75 -10.14 -2.67 12.10
C LEU A 75 -9.86 -3.63 10.95
N VAL A 76 -10.11 -4.93 11.11
CA VAL A 76 -9.67 -5.98 10.18
C VAL A 76 -10.24 -5.79 8.78
N LEU A 77 -11.56 -5.75 8.64
CA LEU A 77 -12.22 -5.65 7.32
C LEU A 77 -11.89 -4.33 6.60
N PRO A 78 -11.99 -3.15 7.25
CA PRO A 78 -11.60 -1.89 6.61
C PRO A 78 -10.12 -1.88 6.17
N ALA A 79 -9.21 -2.40 7.01
CA ALA A 79 -7.79 -2.44 6.69
C ALA A 79 -7.48 -3.37 5.51
N ILE A 80 -8.08 -4.56 5.45
CA ILE A 80 -7.95 -5.49 4.32
C ILE A 80 -8.51 -4.87 3.03
N THR A 81 -9.66 -4.19 3.13
CA THR A 81 -10.27 -3.51 1.99
C THR A 81 -9.32 -2.48 1.36
N LEU A 82 -8.69 -1.64 2.18
CA LEU A 82 -7.72 -0.66 1.72
C LEU A 82 -6.41 -1.31 1.27
N ALA A 83 -5.96 -2.34 1.98
CA ALA A 83 -4.71 -3.02 1.67
C ALA A 83 -4.75 -3.76 0.33
N ALA A 84 -5.90 -4.26 -0.12
CA ALA A 84 -6.00 -5.06 -1.33
C ALA A 84 -5.41 -4.38 -2.57
N TYR A 85 -5.80 -3.13 -2.83
CA TYR A 85 -5.23 -2.33 -3.92
C TYR A 85 -3.74 -2.05 -3.70
N LEU A 86 -3.35 -1.72 -2.46
CA LEU A 86 -1.96 -1.42 -2.13
C LEU A 86 -1.05 -2.63 -2.31
N ILE A 87 -1.47 -3.82 -1.86
CA ILE A 87 -0.74 -5.08 -2.04
C ILE A 87 -0.46 -5.28 -3.53
N ALA A 88 -1.48 -5.14 -4.36
CA ALA A 88 -1.38 -5.29 -5.79
C ALA A 88 -0.41 -4.29 -6.43
N SER A 89 -0.53 -3.02 -6.07
CA SER A 89 0.34 -1.95 -6.56
C SER A 89 1.80 -2.15 -6.13
N ILE A 90 2.04 -2.42 -4.83
CA ILE A 90 3.37 -2.64 -4.27
C ILE A 90 4.01 -3.90 -4.88
N ALA A 91 3.28 -5.01 -4.98
CA ALA A 91 3.79 -6.25 -5.57
C ALA A 91 4.23 -6.04 -7.02
N ARG A 92 3.41 -5.37 -7.84
CA ARG A 92 3.73 -5.08 -9.24
C ARG A 92 4.94 -4.16 -9.38
N ASN A 93 5.03 -3.09 -8.58
CA ASN A 93 6.16 -2.18 -8.63
C ASN A 93 7.44 -2.83 -8.10
N THR A 94 7.35 -3.63 -7.03
CA THR A 94 8.48 -4.42 -6.52
C THR A 94 9.00 -5.39 -7.57
N ARG A 95 8.10 -6.11 -8.25
CA ARG A 95 8.46 -7.01 -9.35
C ARG A 95 9.20 -6.26 -10.47
N SER A 96 8.66 -5.14 -10.93
CA SER A 96 9.27 -4.37 -12.02
C SER A 96 10.65 -3.85 -11.64
N SER A 97 10.78 -3.21 -10.49
CA SER A 97 12.05 -2.65 -10.00
C SER A 97 13.11 -3.72 -9.74
N MET A 98 12.69 -4.87 -9.19
CA MET A 98 13.59 -6.00 -8.97
C MET A 98 14.07 -6.61 -10.29
N MET A 99 13.19 -6.79 -11.28
CA MET A 99 13.57 -7.32 -12.60
C MET A 99 14.56 -6.40 -13.32
N GLU A 100 14.31 -5.10 -13.27
CA GLU A 100 15.22 -4.10 -13.83
C GLU A 100 16.59 -4.17 -13.16
N THR A 101 16.62 -4.24 -11.83
CA THR A 101 17.86 -4.35 -11.06
C THR A 101 18.60 -5.64 -11.32
N LEU A 102 17.89 -6.77 -11.37
CA LEU A 102 18.49 -8.09 -11.63
C LEU A 102 19.09 -8.21 -13.03
N SER A 103 18.68 -7.38 -14.00
CA SER A 103 19.24 -7.36 -15.35
C SER A 103 20.52 -6.52 -15.48
N GLN A 104 20.98 -5.84 -14.42
CA GLN A 104 22.16 -4.97 -14.47
C GLN A 104 23.49 -5.74 -14.49
N ASP A 105 24.52 -5.18 -15.14
CA ASP A 105 25.84 -5.80 -15.31
C ASP A 105 26.55 -6.12 -13.97
N TYR A 106 26.34 -5.31 -12.93
CA TYR A 106 26.96 -5.57 -11.63
C TYR A 106 26.38 -6.83 -10.95
N ILE A 107 25.14 -7.23 -11.25
CA ILE A 107 24.53 -8.48 -10.79
C ILE A 107 25.20 -9.66 -11.51
N THR A 108 25.41 -9.56 -12.83
CA THR A 108 26.16 -10.56 -13.58
C THR A 108 27.59 -10.71 -13.04
N THR A 109 28.24 -9.59 -12.70
CA THR A 109 29.56 -9.60 -12.08
C THR A 109 29.56 -10.26 -10.69
N ALA A 110 28.51 -10.04 -9.89
CA ALA A 110 28.36 -10.70 -8.57
C ALA A 110 28.24 -12.22 -8.72
N HIS A 111 27.45 -12.70 -9.68
CA HIS A 111 27.34 -14.12 -9.98
C HIS A 111 28.69 -14.70 -10.46
N ALA A 112 29.41 -14.02 -11.35
CA ALA A 112 30.73 -14.43 -11.83
C ALA A 112 31.77 -14.56 -10.70
N LYS A 113 31.62 -13.77 -9.63
CA LYS A 113 32.45 -13.84 -8.40
C LYS A 113 32.01 -14.94 -7.43
N GLY A 114 31.02 -15.75 -7.77
CA GLY A 114 30.52 -16.85 -6.92
C GLY A 114 29.67 -16.40 -5.73
N VAL A 115 29.09 -15.20 -5.77
CA VAL A 115 28.17 -14.72 -4.73
C VAL A 115 26.89 -15.56 -4.76
N SER A 116 26.45 -16.04 -3.60
CA SER A 116 25.25 -16.88 -3.50
C SER A 116 23.98 -16.11 -3.91
N GLU A 117 23.04 -16.81 -4.53
CA GLU A 117 21.76 -16.27 -5.02
C GLU A 117 21.00 -15.46 -3.96
N LYS A 118 20.95 -15.95 -2.72
CA LYS A 118 20.32 -15.25 -1.61
C LYS A 118 20.95 -13.89 -1.36
N VAL A 119 22.27 -13.79 -1.39
CA VAL A 119 22.99 -12.52 -1.18
C VAL A 119 22.75 -11.58 -2.35
N VAL A 120 22.73 -12.09 -3.59
CA VAL A 120 22.42 -11.30 -4.78
C VAL A 120 21.01 -10.69 -4.65
N ILE A 121 20.01 -11.49 -4.31
CA ILE A 121 18.61 -11.02 -4.19
C ILE A 121 18.48 -9.99 -3.07
N TRP A 122 18.89 -10.31 -1.85
CA TRP A 122 18.58 -9.48 -0.68
C TRP A 122 19.52 -8.28 -0.52
N ARG A 123 20.81 -8.42 -0.81
CA ARG A 123 21.81 -7.39 -0.56
C ARG A 123 22.13 -6.53 -1.80
N HIS A 124 22.04 -7.11 -2.99
CA HIS A 124 22.36 -6.38 -4.21
C HIS A 124 21.11 -5.91 -4.95
N ALA A 125 20.15 -6.81 -5.22
CA ALA A 125 18.97 -6.45 -5.99
C ALA A 125 17.96 -5.65 -5.16
N LEU A 126 17.47 -6.19 -4.04
CA LEU A 126 16.45 -5.54 -3.24
C LEU A 126 16.90 -4.17 -2.72
N LYS A 127 18.14 -4.06 -2.25
CA LYS A 127 18.66 -2.79 -1.75
C LYS A 127 18.59 -1.67 -2.79
N ASN A 128 18.94 -1.98 -4.04
CA ASN A 128 18.93 -0.99 -5.11
C ASN A 128 17.51 -0.74 -5.68
N SER A 129 16.63 -1.74 -5.61
CA SER A 129 15.22 -1.60 -5.98
C SER A 129 14.38 -0.90 -4.92
N PHE A 130 14.92 -0.67 -3.71
CA PHE A 130 14.14 -0.20 -2.58
C PHE A 130 13.68 1.25 -2.73
N ILE A 131 14.45 2.08 -3.44
CA ILE A 131 14.11 3.49 -3.69
C ILE A 131 12.77 3.60 -4.45
N PRO A 132 12.60 3.03 -5.65
CA PRO A 132 11.30 3.10 -6.34
C PRO A 132 10.17 2.41 -5.56
N ILE A 133 10.45 1.37 -4.78
CA ILE A 133 9.44 0.71 -3.95
C ILE A 133 8.93 1.65 -2.85
N ILE A 134 9.83 2.32 -2.11
CA ILE A 134 9.44 3.29 -1.07
C ILE A 134 8.69 4.48 -1.66
N THR A 135 9.08 4.93 -2.86
CA THR A 135 8.35 5.98 -3.59
C THR A 135 6.87 5.63 -3.70
N VAL A 136 6.61 4.44 -4.24
CA VAL A 136 5.24 3.97 -4.45
C VAL A 136 4.50 3.84 -3.11
N ILE A 137 5.15 3.28 -2.08
CA ILE A 137 4.55 3.16 -0.75
C ILE A 137 4.17 4.54 -0.19
N GLY A 138 5.06 5.51 -0.28
CA GLY A 138 4.83 6.86 0.23
C GLY A 138 3.71 7.60 -0.49
N LEU A 139 3.71 7.55 -1.84
CA LEU A 139 2.65 8.15 -2.65
C LEU A 139 1.29 7.50 -2.37
N GLN A 140 1.24 6.18 -2.23
CA GLN A 140 0.02 5.45 -1.92
C GLN A 140 -0.47 5.76 -0.49
N PHE A 141 0.44 5.84 0.48
CA PHE A 141 0.09 6.23 1.85
C PHE A 141 -0.50 7.65 1.88
N GLY A 142 0.14 8.61 1.20
CA GLY A 142 -0.39 9.97 1.08
C GLY A 142 -1.79 10.01 0.45
N SER A 143 -2.00 9.23 -0.61
CA SER A 143 -3.30 9.08 -1.26
C SER A 143 -4.37 8.49 -0.32
N LEU A 144 -4.00 7.53 0.54
CA LEU A 144 -4.93 6.96 1.52
C LEU A 144 -5.40 7.98 2.56
N LEU A 145 -4.56 8.93 2.94
CA LEU A 145 -4.96 9.95 3.93
C LEU A 145 -6.12 10.81 3.44
N GLY A 146 -6.22 11.05 2.12
CA GLY A 146 -7.35 11.74 1.49
C GLY A 146 -8.46 10.80 0.96
N GLY A 147 -8.15 9.53 0.74
CA GLY A 147 -8.98 8.59 -0.04
C GLY A 147 -9.74 7.52 0.75
N THR A 148 -9.67 7.51 2.09
CA THR A 148 -10.36 6.49 2.92
C THR A 148 -11.87 6.76 3.12
N VAL A 149 -12.40 7.84 2.57
CA VAL A 149 -13.78 8.34 2.79
C VAL A 149 -14.84 7.27 2.54
N LEU A 150 -14.75 6.59 1.39
CA LEU A 150 -15.72 5.55 1.04
C LEU A 150 -15.65 4.34 1.98
N THR A 151 -14.44 3.90 2.32
CA THR A 151 -14.22 2.78 3.24
C THR A 151 -14.70 3.13 4.65
N GLU A 152 -14.39 4.34 5.14
CA GLU A 152 -14.88 4.81 6.44
C GLU A 152 -16.41 4.88 6.49
N THR A 153 -17.04 5.25 5.38
CA THR A 153 -18.50 5.30 5.27
C THR A 153 -19.11 3.91 5.25
N VAL A 154 -18.58 2.99 4.42
CA VAL A 154 -19.07 1.61 4.30
C VAL A 154 -18.99 0.86 5.63
N PHE A 155 -17.88 1.01 6.35
CA PHE A 155 -17.66 0.34 7.64
C PHE A 155 -18.12 1.17 8.84
N ALA A 156 -18.79 2.30 8.63
CA ALA A 156 -19.18 3.23 9.71
C ALA A 156 -18.03 3.58 10.66
N TRP A 157 -16.77 3.56 10.15
CA TRP A 157 -15.56 3.87 10.91
C TRP A 157 -15.52 5.36 11.28
N PRO A 158 -15.22 5.73 12.54
CA PRO A 158 -15.18 7.12 12.97
C PRO A 158 -13.89 7.80 12.50
N GLY A 159 -13.83 8.14 11.22
CA GLY A 159 -12.70 8.80 10.57
C GLY A 159 -13.03 10.20 10.05
N ILE A 160 -12.00 10.93 9.65
CA ILE A 160 -12.12 12.31 9.13
C ILE A 160 -12.88 12.30 7.80
N GLY A 161 -12.75 11.25 6.98
CA GLY A 161 -13.48 11.12 5.72
C GLY A 161 -14.98 10.97 5.93
N ARG A 162 -15.41 10.15 6.89
CA ARG A 162 -16.82 10.04 7.26
C ARG A 162 -17.36 11.36 7.83
N LEU A 163 -16.56 12.06 8.63
CA LEU A 163 -16.91 13.40 9.14
C LEU A 163 -17.10 14.37 7.98
N LEU A 164 -16.26 14.33 6.95
CA LEU A 164 -16.42 15.14 5.74
C LEU A 164 -17.78 14.90 5.07
N VAL A 165 -18.14 13.62 4.86
CA VAL A 165 -19.44 13.27 4.25
C VAL A 165 -20.60 13.80 5.07
N SER A 166 -20.58 13.60 6.40
CA SER A 166 -21.63 14.11 7.28
C SER A 166 -21.74 15.64 7.27
N SER A 167 -20.60 16.35 7.21
CA SER A 167 -20.57 17.81 7.12
C SER A 167 -21.10 18.33 5.78
N ILE A 168 -20.83 17.62 4.67
CA ILE A 168 -21.37 17.95 3.35
C ILE A 168 -22.90 17.81 3.37
N LEU A 169 -23.41 16.70 3.91
CA LEU A 169 -24.86 16.45 4.01
C LEU A 169 -25.53 17.46 4.95
N GLY A 170 -24.84 17.86 6.02
CA GLY A 170 -25.27 18.90 6.97
C GLY A 170 -25.08 20.34 6.47
N ARG A 171 -24.44 20.54 5.31
CA ARG A 171 -24.08 21.86 4.75
C ARG A 171 -23.24 22.73 5.72
N ASP A 172 -22.41 22.07 6.54
CA ASP A 172 -21.48 22.73 7.46
C ASP A 172 -20.20 23.15 6.71
N TYR A 173 -20.26 24.29 6.04
CA TYR A 173 -19.13 24.79 5.24
C TYR A 173 -17.85 25.05 6.06
N PRO A 174 -17.91 25.64 7.27
CA PRO A 174 -16.72 25.80 8.10
C PRO A 174 -16.03 24.48 8.41
N MET A 175 -16.79 23.44 8.78
CA MET A 175 -16.24 22.11 9.05
C MET A 175 -15.64 21.48 7.78
N ILE A 176 -16.31 21.58 6.63
CA ILE A 176 -15.79 21.08 5.34
C ILE A 176 -14.44 21.72 5.02
N GLN A 177 -14.34 23.05 5.13
CA GLN A 177 -13.09 23.78 4.87
C GLN A 177 -11.97 23.34 5.82
N GLY A 178 -12.27 23.20 7.12
CA GLY A 178 -11.33 22.72 8.12
C GLY A 178 -10.79 21.33 7.80
N ILE A 179 -11.67 20.40 7.42
CA ILE A 179 -11.29 19.03 7.06
C ILE A 179 -10.40 19.02 5.81
N ILE A 180 -10.73 19.79 4.78
CA ILE A 180 -9.92 19.88 3.56
C ILE A 180 -8.52 20.43 3.87
N LEU A 181 -8.41 21.45 4.73
CA LEU A 181 -7.12 21.99 5.16
C LEU A 181 -6.30 20.93 5.92
N VAL A 182 -6.93 20.16 6.81
CA VAL A 182 -6.25 19.05 7.53
C VAL A 182 -5.77 17.99 6.54
N PHE A 183 -6.58 17.59 5.56
CA PHE A 183 -6.14 16.64 4.53
C PHE A 183 -4.97 17.16 3.71
N ALA A 184 -5.03 18.42 3.27
CA ALA A 184 -3.94 19.05 2.53
C ALA A 184 -2.65 19.08 3.36
N LEU A 185 -2.72 19.44 4.64
CA LEU A 185 -1.59 19.45 5.55
C LEU A 185 -0.99 18.04 5.74
N LEU A 186 -1.83 17.04 6.01
CA LEU A 186 -1.38 15.65 6.16
C LEU A 186 -0.73 15.12 4.88
N PHE A 187 -1.26 15.47 3.71
CA PHE A 187 -0.67 15.08 2.42
C PHE A 187 0.71 15.71 2.22
N VAL A 188 0.85 17.02 2.49
CA VAL A 188 2.15 17.72 2.39
C VAL A 188 3.17 17.14 3.37
N LEU A 189 2.77 16.92 4.64
CA LEU A 189 3.64 16.32 5.64
C LEU A 189 4.11 14.91 5.23
N THR A 190 3.22 14.12 4.65
CA THR A 190 3.56 12.78 4.15
C THR A 190 4.58 12.85 3.03
N ASN A 191 4.41 13.76 2.06
CA ASN A 191 5.37 13.94 0.98
C ASN A 191 6.74 14.39 1.51
N ILE A 192 6.78 15.33 2.45
CA ILE A 192 8.03 15.75 3.10
C ILE A 192 8.70 14.56 3.80
N LEU A 193 7.94 13.71 4.49
CA LEU A 193 8.49 12.51 5.14
C LEU A 193 9.08 11.53 4.12
N VAL A 194 8.41 11.33 3.00
CA VAL A 194 8.89 10.50 1.89
C VAL A 194 10.18 11.07 1.32
N ASP A 195 10.25 12.38 1.07
CA ASP A 195 11.45 13.05 0.57
C ASP A 195 12.62 12.94 1.55
N LEU A 196 12.36 13.07 2.84
CA LEU A 196 13.39 12.85 3.87
C LEU A 196 13.91 11.41 3.85
N ILE A 197 13.04 10.41 3.68
CA ILE A 197 13.45 9.01 3.54
C ILE A 197 14.35 8.83 2.31
N TYR A 198 14.07 9.51 1.18
CA TYR A 198 14.95 9.49 0.01
C TYR A 198 16.35 9.99 0.31
N VAL A 199 16.48 11.14 0.98
CA VAL A 199 17.78 11.71 1.35
C VAL A 199 18.62 10.74 2.22
N PHE A 200 17.95 9.90 3.03
CA PHE A 200 18.63 8.87 3.83
C PHE A 200 19.02 7.63 3.02
N LEU A 201 18.22 7.26 2.01
CA LEU A 201 18.43 6.03 1.24
C LEU A 201 19.36 6.23 0.05
N ASP A 202 19.32 7.38 -0.59
CA ASP A 202 20.19 7.72 -1.72
C ASP A 202 21.14 8.88 -1.39
N PRO A 203 22.39 8.57 -1.02
CA PRO A 203 23.39 9.60 -0.72
C PRO A 203 23.74 10.48 -1.93
N LYS A 204 23.38 10.10 -3.17
CA LYS A 204 23.60 10.90 -4.38
C LYS A 204 22.68 12.12 -4.45
N VAL A 205 21.52 12.08 -3.82
CA VAL A 205 20.56 13.20 -3.75
C VAL A 205 21.10 14.39 -2.92
N ARG A 206 22.17 14.19 -2.14
CA ARG A 206 22.78 15.24 -1.32
C ARG A 206 23.64 16.24 -2.11
N TYR A 207 23.93 16.00 -3.38
CA TYR A 207 24.88 16.76 -4.18
C TYR A 207 24.28 17.37 -5.47
N GLY A 208 22.97 17.45 -5.55
CA GLY A 208 22.25 18.10 -6.67
C GLY A 208 21.57 19.39 -6.25
#